data_f28c6f2085a333677a1afa55d9c2a3d7
#
_entry.id   f28c6f2085a333677a1afa55d9c2a3d7
#
_cell.length_a   1.000
_cell.length_b   1.000
_cell.length_c   1.000
_cell.angle_alpha   90.00
_cell.angle_beta   90.00
_cell.angle_gamma   90.00
#
_symmetry.space_group_name_H-M   'P 1'
#
loop_
_entity.id
_entity.type
_entity.pdbx_description
1 polymer ?
#
loop_
_entity_poly.entity_id
_entity_poly.type
_entity_poly.pdbx_seq_one_letter_code
_entity_poly.pdbx_strand_id
1 'polypeptide(L)'
;MKIGFDNEKYLTMQSEHIRERIGKFGNKLYLEFGGKLFDDYHASRVLPGFEPDSKLRMLMQLSDQAEIVIVISAADIDKNKVRGDLGITYDVDVLRLIDAFTSRGLYVGSVCITRYAGQESANAFKKRLEKMGIPVYLHYSIPSYPSNTALIVSDDGYGKNDYIKTSRPLVVITAPGPGSGKMATCLSQLYHEYKRGVAAGYAKFETFPIWNIPLKHPVNLAYEAATADLNDVNMIDPFHLEAYGETTVNYNRDVEIFPVLQAMFEKIIGKCPYKSPTDMGVNMAGNCIIDDEVCQEASRQEIIRRYYKSMQALVSGTGKEDEVYKIELLLKQAHASLEDRKVVPASLKREQETGGPAAAMELEDGRIITGKTSDLLGASSALLLNVLKELAGIDHEKHVISPDAIRPIQVLKTNYLGSKNPRLHMDETMIALSISAATNPDARLALEQLPKLSGCQAHTSVMLSSVDIEAFRKLGIALTCEPKFEKEKKYQ
;
A
#
# COMPACT_ATOMS: atom_id res chain seq x y z
N MET A 1 14.41 15.48 5.24
CA MET A 1 12.98 15.31 5.64
C MET A 1 12.90 15.24 7.15
N LYS A 2 11.95 15.94 7.81
CA LYS A 2 11.74 15.81 9.27
C LYS A 2 11.19 14.42 9.59
N ILE A 3 11.62 13.84 10.71
CA ILE A 3 11.19 12.51 11.17
C ILE A 3 10.12 12.72 12.24
N GLY A 4 8.96 12.10 12.07
CA GLY A 4 7.84 12.15 13.01
C GLY A 4 7.58 10.81 13.72
N PHE A 5 8.24 9.73 13.28
CA PHE A 5 8.01 8.38 13.78
C PHE A 5 9.33 7.65 14.07
N ASP A 6 9.40 7.00 15.22
CA ASP A 6 10.55 6.18 15.63
C ASP A 6 10.33 4.72 15.19
N ASN A 7 10.95 4.36 14.07
CA ASN A 7 10.81 3.04 13.48
C ASN A 7 11.45 1.93 14.33
N GLU A 8 12.61 2.16 14.92
CA GLU A 8 13.30 1.13 15.72
C GLU A 8 12.54 0.84 17.03
N LYS A 9 12.00 1.88 17.68
CA LYS A 9 11.09 1.73 18.81
C LYS A 9 9.85 0.92 18.43
N TYR A 10 9.27 1.19 17.25
CA TYR A 10 8.12 0.45 16.74
C TYR A 10 8.44 -1.04 16.55
N LEU A 11 9.56 -1.38 15.90
CA LEU A 11 9.96 -2.77 15.69
C LEU A 11 10.10 -3.51 17.02
N THR A 12 10.73 -2.88 18.01
CA THR A 12 10.94 -3.45 19.35
C THR A 12 9.62 -3.66 20.09
N MET A 13 8.82 -2.60 20.25
CA MET A 13 7.55 -2.67 20.99
C MET A 13 6.57 -3.66 20.36
N GLN A 14 6.46 -3.66 19.03
CA GLN A 14 5.54 -4.53 18.31
C GLN A 14 5.94 -6.00 18.46
N SER A 15 7.23 -6.34 18.33
CA SER A 15 7.71 -7.70 18.48
C SER A 15 7.61 -8.20 19.93
N GLU A 16 7.88 -7.36 20.93
CA GLU A 16 7.69 -7.69 22.34
C GLU A 16 6.23 -7.99 22.66
N HIS A 17 5.30 -7.16 22.20
CA HIS A 17 3.88 -7.36 22.42
C HIS A 17 3.35 -8.64 21.74
N ILE A 18 3.91 -9.03 20.59
CA ILE A 18 3.61 -10.34 19.97
C ILE A 18 4.13 -11.49 20.85
N ARG A 19 5.35 -11.40 21.41
CA ARG A 19 5.89 -12.43 22.32
C ARG A 19 5.04 -12.60 23.58
N GLU A 20 4.57 -11.50 24.17
CA GLU A 20 3.64 -11.53 25.30
C GLU A 20 2.34 -12.26 24.95
N ARG A 21 1.79 -12.00 23.75
CA ARG A 21 0.58 -12.70 23.25
C ARG A 21 0.82 -14.20 23.08
N ILE A 22 1.98 -14.61 22.54
CA ILE A 22 2.33 -16.03 22.43
C ILE A 22 2.32 -16.70 23.81
N GLY A 23 2.96 -16.09 24.82
CA GLY A 23 2.99 -16.60 26.19
C GLY A 23 1.60 -16.70 26.83
N LYS A 24 0.72 -15.73 26.59
CA LYS A 24 -0.64 -15.67 27.13
C LYS A 24 -1.53 -16.84 26.65
N PHE A 25 -1.25 -17.42 25.48
CA PHE A 25 -2.05 -18.46 24.83
C PHE A 25 -1.36 -19.83 24.75
N GLY A 26 -0.60 -20.19 25.79
CA GLY A 26 -0.03 -21.54 25.86
C GLY A 26 1.08 -21.81 24.83
N ASN A 27 1.80 -20.79 24.42
CA ASN A 27 2.86 -20.83 23.43
C ASN A 27 2.41 -21.20 22.00
N LYS A 28 1.14 -20.89 21.63
CA LYS A 28 0.64 -21.03 20.25
C LYS A 28 -0.21 -19.82 19.90
N LEU A 29 0.20 -19.05 18.88
CA LEU A 29 -0.52 -17.86 18.41
C LEU A 29 -0.70 -17.90 16.91
N TYR A 30 -1.94 -17.77 16.43
CA TYR A 30 -2.30 -17.51 15.06
C TYR A 30 -2.44 -16.00 14.87
N LEU A 31 -1.49 -15.40 14.17
CA LEU A 31 -1.43 -13.96 13.92
C LEU A 31 -1.95 -13.66 12.52
N GLU A 32 -3.16 -13.10 12.44
CA GLU A 32 -3.66 -12.56 11.18
C GLU A 32 -2.89 -11.31 10.83
N PHE A 33 -2.19 -11.33 9.70
CA PHE A 33 -1.39 -10.21 9.28
C PHE A 33 -2.17 -9.32 8.31
N GLY A 34 -2.58 -8.15 8.78
CA GLY A 34 -3.27 -7.13 8.00
C GLY A 34 -2.32 -6.26 7.18
N GLY A 35 -2.81 -5.77 6.04
CA GLY A 35 -2.07 -4.86 5.18
C GLY A 35 -0.90 -5.49 4.42
N LYS A 36 -0.05 -4.64 3.85
CA LYS A 36 1.11 -5.04 3.06
C LYS A 36 2.30 -5.34 3.98
N LEU A 37 2.90 -6.52 3.82
CA LEU A 37 4.15 -6.89 4.51
C LEU A 37 5.38 -6.23 3.88
N PHE A 38 5.31 -6.04 2.57
CA PHE A 38 6.31 -5.37 1.76
C PHE A 38 5.70 -4.10 1.17
N ASP A 39 6.53 -3.09 0.98
CA ASP A 39 6.16 -1.88 0.25
C ASP A 39 4.97 -1.14 0.90
N ASP A 40 4.96 -1.01 2.23
CA ASP A 40 3.93 -0.25 2.94
C ASP A 40 4.15 1.26 2.80
N TYR A 41 4.05 1.72 1.55
CA TYR A 41 4.23 3.13 1.21
C TYR A 41 3.15 4.04 1.81
N HIS A 42 1.99 3.52 2.21
CA HIS A 42 1.01 4.35 2.90
C HIS A 42 1.53 4.73 4.29
N ALA A 43 1.99 3.75 5.07
CA ALA A 43 2.53 4.00 6.40
C ALA A 43 3.73 4.95 6.35
N SER A 44 4.68 4.74 5.44
CA SER A 44 5.85 5.62 5.30
C SER A 44 5.52 7.05 4.86
N ARG A 45 4.39 7.27 4.19
CA ARG A 45 3.94 8.60 3.79
C ARG A 45 3.23 9.36 4.90
N VAL A 46 2.48 8.68 5.78
CA VAL A 46 1.72 9.33 6.86
C VAL A 46 2.48 9.35 8.19
N LEU A 47 3.50 8.52 8.33
CA LEU A 47 4.39 8.43 9.48
C LEU A 47 5.84 8.60 9.01
N PRO A 48 6.32 9.83 8.77
CA PRO A 48 7.69 10.08 8.33
C PRO A 48 8.72 9.49 9.29
N GLY A 49 9.53 8.56 8.81
CA GLY A 49 10.43 7.73 9.62
C GLY A 49 10.04 6.26 9.63
N PHE A 50 8.79 5.91 9.33
CA PHE A 50 8.38 4.52 9.13
C PHE A 50 8.97 3.99 7.80
N GLU A 51 9.71 2.90 7.87
CA GLU A 51 10.29 2.27 6.68
C GLU A 51 9.30 1.31 6.00
N PRO A 52 9.21 1.29 4.65
CA PRO A 52 8.23 0.47 3.94
C PRO A 52 8.30 -1.03 4.23
N ASP A 53 9.45 -1.54 4.66
CA ASP A 53 9.70 -2.94 5.02
C ASP A 53 9.68 -3.23 6.53
N SER A 54 9.28 -2.26 7.36
CA SER A 54 9.27 -2.37 8.83
C SER A 54 8.54 -3.62 9.33
N LYS A 55 7.41 -3.95 8.72
CA LYS A 55 6.64 -5.15 9.10
C LYS A 55 7.42 -6.43 8.86
N LEU A 56 8.17 -6.48 7.77
CA LEU A 56 9.03 -7.61 7.46
C LEU A 56 10.22 -7.68 8.42
N ARG A 57 10.89 -6.55 8.68
CA ARG A 57 11.99 -6.47 9.66
C ARG A 57 11.55 -6.91 11.06
N MET A 58 10.35 -6.52 11.47
CA MET A 58 9.75 -6.98 12.72
C MET A 58 9.58 -8.51 12.73
N LEU A 59 9.07 -9.12 11.65
CA LEU A 59 8.96 -10.57 11.55
C LEU A 59 10.34 -11.27 11.55
N MET A 60 11.35 -10.65 10.99
CA MET A 60 12.73 -11.19 11.04
C MET A 60 13.27 -11.24 12.47
N GLN A 61 12.87 -10.32 13.37
CA GLN A 61 13.21 -10.41 14.81
C GLN A 61 12.51 -11.58 15.54
N LEU A 62 11.52 -12.20 14.90
CA LEU A 62 10.76 -13.34 15.40
C LEU A 62 11.00 -14.60 14.57
N SER A 63 12.01 -14.61 13.69
CA SER A 63 12.23 -15.65 12.69
C SER A 63 12.44 -17.05 13.26
N ASP A 64 13.00 -17.18 14.46
CA ASP A 64 13.17 -18.42 15.20
C ASP A 64 11.85 -19.04 15.66
N GLN A 65 10.84 -18.20 15.92
CA GLN A 65 9.52 -18.59 16.45
C GLN A 65 8.40 -18.52 15.41
N ALA A 66 8.61 -17.83 14.28
CA ALA A 66 7.59 -17.57 13.28
C ALA A 66 7.57 -18.60 12.13
N GLU A 67 6.38 -19.06 11.80
CA GLU A 67 6.05 -19.85 10.61
C GLU A 67 5.01 -19.11 9.80
N ILE A 68 5.23 -18.96 8.50
CA ILE A 68 4.33 -18.24 7.61
C ILE A 68 3.43 -19.22 6.87
N VAL A 69 2.13 -18.96 6.89
CA VAL A 69 1.12 -19.59 6.05
C VAL A 69 0.53 -18.54 5.12
N ILE A 70 0.65 -18.76 3.82
CA ILE A 70 0.11 -17.83 2.82
C ILE A 70 -1.28 -18.32 2.40
N VAL A 71 -2.25 -17.42 2.48
CA VAL A 71 -3.65 -17.73 2.19
C VAL A 71 -4.06 -17.09 0.87
N ILE A 72 -4.70 -17.87 -0.01
CA ILE A 72 -5.25 -17.38 -1.29
C ILE A 72 -6.63 -17.95 -1.54
N SER A 73 -7.57 -17.15 -2.06
CA SER A 73 -8.90 -17.64 -2.41
C SER A 73 -8.87 -18.37 -3.76
N ALA A 74 -9.49 -19.55 -3.84
CA ALA A 74 -9.68 -20.28 -5.10
C ALA A 74 -10.44 -19.45 -6.16
N ALA A 75 -11.39 -18.61 -5.73
CA ALA A 75 -12.11 -17.71 -6.61
C ALA A 75 -11.22 -16.58 -7.17
N ASP A 76 -10.20 -16.11 -6.44
CA ASP A 76 -9.25 -15.11 -6.91
C ASP A 76 -8.27 -15.73 -7.92
N ILE A 77 -7.88 -16.99 -7.74
CA ILE A 77 -7.09 -17.76 -8.73
C ILE A 77 -7.88 -17.92 -10.01
N ASP A 78 -9.12 -18.38 -9.90
CA ASP A 78 -10.01 -18.68 -11.04
C ASP A 78 -10.30 -17.44 -11.90
N LYS A 79 -10.44 -16.28 -11.27
CA LYS A 79 -10.65 -15.00 -11.94
C LYS A 79 -9.38 -14.32 -12.43
N ASN A 80 -8.20 -14.92 -12.25
CA ASN A 80 -6.90 -14.29 -12.50
C ASN A 80 -6.81 -12.88 -11.90
N LYS A 81 -7.26 -12.73 -10.64
CA LYS A 81 -7.31 -11.43 -9.98
C LYS A 81 -5.93 -10.80 -9.90
N VAL A 82 -5.83 -9.58 -10.42
CA VAL A 82 -4.57 -8.84 -10.50
C VAL A 82 -4.38 -7.95 -9.27
N ARG A 83 -3.18 -7.92 -8.77
CA ARG A 83 -2.73 -6.99 -7.74
C ARG A 83 -2.40 -5.64 -8.41
N GLY A 84 -3.24 -4.63 -8.16
CA GLY A 84 -3.21 -3.36 -8.89
C GLY A 84 -1.93 -2.51 -8.74
N ASP A 85 -1.14 -2.72 -7.68
CA ASP A 85 0.13 -2.02 -7.46
C ASP A 85 1.32 -2.69 -8.16
N LEU A 86 1.26 -3.98 -8.44
CA LEU A 86 2.33 -4.75 -9.07
C LEU A 86 1.99 -5.23 -10.48
N GLY A 87 0.73 -5.22 -10.88
CA GLY A 87 0.29 -5.69 -12.19
C GLY A 87 0.42 -7.21 -12.41
N ILE A 88 0.58 -8.01 -11.33
CA ILE A 88 0.69 -9.46 -11.37
C ILE A 88 -0.55 -10.11 -10.75
N THR A 89 -0.85 -11.36 -11.16
CA THR A 89 -1.96 -12.11 -10.59
C THR A 89 -1.66 -12.57 -9.15
N TYR A 90 -2.71 -12.84 -8.35
CA TYR A 90 -2.55 -13.23 -6.96
C TYR A 90 -1.79 -14.55 -6.78
N ASP A 91 -1.97 -15.52 -7.66
CA ASP A 91 -1.21 -16.77 -7.65
C ASP A 91 0.29 -16.55 -7.93
N VAL A 92 0.62 -15.66 -8.87
CA VAL A 92 2.01 -15.22 -9.11
C VAL A 92 2.57 -14.46 -7.90
N ASP A 93 1.74 -13.63 -7.25
CA ASP A 93 2.17 -12.92 -6.04
C ASP A 93 2.42 -13.88 -4.87
N VAL A 94 1.67 -14.98 -4.73
CA VAL A 94 1.99 -16.04 -3.75
C VAL A 94 3.40 -16.58 -3.96
N LEU A 95 3.80 -16.86 -5.20
CA LEU A 95 5.14 -17.35 -5.51
C LEU A 95 6.21 -16.30 -5.18
N ARG A 96 5.95 -15.04 -5.51
CA ARG A 96 6.83 -13.90 -5.15
C ARG A 96 6.96 -13.77 -3.64
N LEU A 97 5.88 -13.90 -2.88
CA LEU A 97 5.89 -13.84 -1.41
C LEU A 97 6.70 -14.98 -0.82
N ILE A 98 6.56 -16.21 -1.33
CA ILE A 98 7.36 -17.36 -0.88
C ILE A 98 8.85 -17.06 -1.07
N ASP A 99 9.25 -16.63 -2.26
CA ASP A 99 10.65 -16.29 -2.56
C ASP A 99 11.15 -15.14 -1.67
N ALA A 100 10.35 -14.09 -1.53
CA ALA A 100 10.69 -12.92 -0.73
C ALA A 100 10.84 -13.22 0.77
N PHE A 101 10.07 -14.15 1.33
CA PHE A 101 10.22 -14.58 2.72
C PHE A 101 11.41 -15.50 2.89
N THR A 102 11.54 -16.53 2.05
CA THR A 102 12.61 -17.51 2.18
C THR A 102 13.99 -16.92 1.95
N SER A 103 14.15 -16.00 0.99
CA SER A 103 15.41 -15.28 0.74
C SER A 103 15.87 -14.42 1.93
N ARG A 104 14.97 -14.12 2.87
CA ARG A 104 15.24 -13.36 4.11
C ARG A 104 15.31 -14.25 5.36
N GLY A 105 15.37 -15.57 5.19
CA GLY A 105 15.48 -16.53 6.29
C GLY A 105 14.19 -16.78 7.06
N LEU A 106 13.03 -16.32 6.57
CA LEU A 106 11.74 -16.63 7.17
C LEU A 106 11.20 -17.98 6.67
N TYR A 107 10.66 -18.77 7.57
CA TYR A 107 10.13 -20.10 7.25
C TYR A 107 8.70 -20.01 6.71
N VAL A 108 8.50 -20.37 5.45
CA VAL A 108 7.18 -20.55 4.86
C VAL A 108 6.79 -22.01 4.98
N GLY A 109 5.85 -22.30 5.88
CA GLY A 109 5.42 -23.67 6.20
C GLY A 109 4.47 -24.25 5.16
N SER A 110 3.54 -23.43 4.64
CA SER A 110 2.51 -23.92 3.71
C SER A 110 1.73 -22.80 3.01
N VAL A 111 0.93 -23.19 2.03
CA VAL A 111 -0.11 -22.37 1.41
C VAL A 111 -1.47 -22.97 1.71
N CYS A 112 -2.44 -22.11 2.06
CA CYS A 112 -3.84 -22.51 2.25
C CYS A 112 -4.71 -21.91 1.13
N ILE A 113 -5.38 -22.75 0.35
CA ILE A 113 -6.34 -22.32 -0.68
C ILE A 113 -7.73 -22.34 -0.04
N THR A 114 -8.33 -21.16 0.14
CA THR A 114 -9.64 -20.97 0.75
C THR A 114 -10.76 -20.92 -0.28
N ARG A 115 -12.00 -21.06 0.19
CA ARG A 115 -13.20 -21.08 -0.66
C ARG A 115 -13.09 -22.10 -1.80
N TYR A 116 -12.39 -23.19 -1.52
CA TYR A 116 -12.20 -24.25 -2.48
C TYR A 116 -13.51 -25.01 -2.72
N ALA A 117 -13.85 -25.21 -3.99
CA ALA A 117 -15.03 -25.93 -4.45
C ALA A 117 -14.71 -26.81 -5.69
N GLY A 118 -13.45 -27.20 -5.86
CA GLY A 118 -13.02 -28.06 -6.96
C GLY A 118 -12.57 -27.33 -8.22
N GLN A 119 -12.33 -26.02 -8.19
CA GLN A 119 -11.90 -25.22 -9.36
C GLN A 119 -10.62 -25.81 -10.00
N GLU A 120 -10.62 -25.99 -11.32
CA GLU A 120 -9.49 -26.59 -12.06
C GLU A 120 -8.22 -25.71 -11.96
N SER A 121 -8.36 -24.39 -12.00
CA SER A 121 -7.27 -23.43 -11.81
C SER A 121 -6.62 -23.57 -10.44
N ALA A 122 -7.42 -23.73 -9.39
CA ALA A 122 -6.93 -23.96 -8.02
C ALA A 122 -6.23 -25.31 -7.88
N ASN A 123 -6.74 -26.37 -8.54
CA ASN A 123 -6.09 -27.68 -8.60
C ASN A 123 -4.75 -27.64 -9.33
N ALA A 124 -4.67 -26.91 -10.44
CA ALA A 124 -3.42 -26.73 -11.18
C ALA A 124 -2.39 -25.98 -10.34
N PHE A 125 -2.81 -24.91 -9.64
CA PHE A 125 -1.95 -24.15 -8.75
C PHE A 125 -1.48 -24.99 -7.55
N LYS A 126 -2.37 -25.74 -6.92
CA LYS A 126 -2.01 -26.70 -5.85
C LYS A 126 -0.91 -27.66 -6.30
N LYS A 127 -1.09 -28.32 -7.46
CA LYS A 127 -0.09 -29.26 -8.02
C LYS A 127 1.25 -28.57 -8.32
N ARG A 128 1.23 -27.30 -8.75
CA ARG A 128 2.43 -26.51 -8.97
C ARG A 128 3.21 -26.29 -7.67
N LEU A 129 2.55 -25.86 -6.61
CA LEU A 129 3.15 -25.65 -5.29
C LEU A 129 3.71 -26.96 -4.69
N GLU A 130 2.94 -28.04 -4.77
CA GLU A 130 3.39 -29.38 -4.28
C GLU A 130 4.63 -29.87 -5.01
N LYS A 131 4.75 -29.64 -6.34
CA LYS A 131 5.97 -29.93 -7.11
C LYS A 131 7.19 -29.08 -6.67
N MET A 132 6.94 -27.91 -6.09
CA MET A 132 7.99 -27.05 -5.50
C MET A 132 8.33 -27.47 -4.05
N GLY A 133 7.71 -28.53 -3.53
CA GLY A 133 7.90 -29.01 -2.16
C GLY A 133 7.15 -28.20 -1.09
N ILE A 134 6.16 -27.38 -1.50
CA ILE A 134 5.37 -26.54 -0.58
C ILE A 134 4.06 -27.26 -0.24
N PRO A 135 3.80 -27.58 1.03
CA PRO A 135 2.54 -28.17 1.47
C PRO A 135 1.35 -27.26 1.15
N VAL A 136 0.26 -27.84 0.65
CA VAL A 136 -0.97 -27.09 0.36
C VAL A 136 -2.15 -27.71 1.10
N TYR A 137 -2.92 -26.85 1.78
CA TYR A 137 -4.12 -27.20 2.52
C TYR A 137 -5.34 -26.54 1.88
N LEU A 138 -6.50 -27.19 2.00
CA LEU A 138 -7.75 -26.75 1.40
C LEU A 138 -8.77 -26.38 2.49
N HIS A 139 -9.29 -25.16 2.41
CA HIS A 139 -10.41 -24.69 3.22
C HIS A 139 -11.62 -24.42 2.32
N TYR A 140 -12.75 -24.99 2.70
CA TYR A 140 -13.95 -25.01 1.90
C TYR A 140 -14.86 -23.82 2.18
N SER A 141 -15.77 -23.52 1.25
CA SER A 141 -16.83 -22.54 1.47
C SER A 141 -17.85 -23.08 2.48
N ILE A 142 -18.11 -22.30 3.52
CA ILE A 142 -19.14 -22.66 4.53
C ILE A 142 -20.38 -21.84 4.22
N PRO A 143 -21.56 -22.50 4.03
CA PRO A 143 -22.81 -21.79 3.79
C PRO A 143 -23.16 -20.81 4.91
N SER A 144 -23.73 -19.66 4.55
CA SER A 144 -24.14 -18.61 5.50
C SER A 144 -23.02 -18.07 6.40
N TYR A 145 -21.75 -18.13 5.94
CA TYR A 145 -20.64 -17.47 6.61
C TYR A 145 -20.77 -15.93 6.45
N PRO A 146 -20.60 -15.12 7.51
CA PRO A 146 -20.23 -15.47 8.89
C PRO A 146 -21.42 -15.61 9.87
N SER A 147 -22.67 -15.57 9.41
CA SER A 147 -23.85 -15.44 10.27
C SER A 147 -24.22 -16.72 11.05
N ASN A 148 -24.05 -17.89 10.43
CA ASN A 148 -24.41 -19.17 11.08
C ASN A 148 -23.24 -19.75 11.90
N THR A 149 -22.98 -19.16 13.07
CA THR A 149 -21.88 -19.58 13.95
C THR A 149 -21.98 -21.02 14.42
N ALA A 150 -23.21 -21.58 14.53
CA ALA A 150 -23.41 -22.96 14.91
C ALA A 150 -22.88 -23.96 13.85
N LEU A 151 -23.17 -23.71 12.59
CA LEU A 151 -22.63 -24.49 11.48
C LEU A 151 -21.11 -24.22 11.29
N ILE A 152 -20.69 -22.98 11.37
CA ILE A 152 -19.29 -22.60 11.13
C ILE A 152 -18.37 -23.32 12.13
N VAL A 153 -18.73 -23.31 13.43
CA VAL A 153 -17.96 -23.95 14.51
C VAL A 153 -18.50 -25.33 14.76
N SER A 154 -18.45 -26.19 13.77
CA SER A 154 -18.89 -27.60 13.83
C SER A 154 -18.01 -28.47 12.93
N ASP A 155 -18.20 -29.78 13.01
CA ASP A 155 -17.53 -30.75 12.14
C ASP A 155 -17.94 -30.59 10.67
N ASP A 156 -19.13 -30.07 10.41
CA ASP A 156 -19.65 -29.75 9.07
C ASP A 156 -19.17 -28.39 8.54
N GLY A 157 -18.67 -27.54 9.40
CA GLY A 157 -18.07 -26.25 9.08
C GLY A 157 -16.54 -26.30 9.07
N TYR A 158 -15.92 -25.75 10.12
CA TYR A 158 -14.46 -25.74 10.25
C TYR A 158 -13.85 -27.15 10.29
N GLY A 159 -14.60 -28.17 10.76
CA GLY A 159 -14.13 -29.52 10.80
C GLY A 159 -13.87 -30.16 9.43
N LYS A 160 -14.50 -29.63 8.36
CA LYS A 160 -14.23 -30.08 6.97
C LYS A 160 -12.93 -29.48 6.39
N ASN A 161 -12.45 -28.38 6.93
CA ASN A 161 -11.21 -27.77 6.49
C ASN A 161 -10.01 -28.64 6.87
N ASP A 162 -9.01 -28.68 6.01
CA ASP A 162 -7.76 -29.34 6.35
C ASP A 162 -7.12 -28.69 7.59
N TYR A 163 -6.65 -29.52 8.51
CA TYR A 163 -5.79 -29.02 9.59
C TYR A 163 -4.41 -28.69 9.05
N ILE A 164 -4.01 -27.43 9.10
CA ILE A 164 -2.67 -27.00 8.70
C ILE A 164 -1.68 -27.42 9.79
N LYS A 165 -0.80 -28.35 9.47
CA LYS A 165 0.26 -28.78 10.39
C LYS A 165 1.30 -27.68 10.50
N THR A 166 1.49 -27.16 11.70
CA THR A 166 2.44 -26.09 12.00
C THR A 166 3.43 -26.52 13.06
N SER A 167 4.67 -26.04 12.96
CA SER A 167 5.79 -26.46 13.80
C SER A 167 6.26 -25.41 14.80
N ARG A 168 5.85 -24.14 14.62
CA ARG A 168 6.35 -23.02 15.41
C ARG A 168 5.25 -22.39 16.28
N PRO A 169 5.63 -21.71 17.38
CA PRO A 169 4.66 -21.08 18.29
C PRO A 169 3.93 -19.89 17.66
N LEU A 170 4.54 -19.13 16.78
CA LEU A 170 3.92 -18.04 16.07
C LEU A 170 3.59 -18.46 14.64
N VAL A 171 2.31 -18.53 14.30
CA VAL A 171 1.84 -18.81 12.94
C VAL A 171 1.30 -17.54 12.31
N VAL A 172 2.04 -16.98 11.37
CA VAL A 172 1.69 -15.74 10.67
C VAL A 172 0.84 -16.08 9.45
N ILE A 173 -0.42 -15.66 9.46
CA ILE A 173 -1.36 -15.85 8.35
C ILE A 173 -1.39 -14.58 7.48
N THR A 174 -0.82 -14.66 6.29
CA THR A 174 -0.75 -13.55 5.34
C THR A 174 -1.36 -13.91 3.98
N ALA A 175 -1.53 -12.92 3.09
CA ALA A 175 -2.18 -13.13 1.80
C ALA A 175 -1.75 -12.05 0.77
N PRO A 176 -1.87 -12.31 -0.54
CA PRO A 176 -1.66 -11.32 -1.60
C PRO A 176 -2.55 -10.09 -1.50
N GLY A 177 -3.74 -10.24 -0.91
CA GLY A 177 -4.68 -9.13 -0.82
C GLY A 177 -5.86 -9.37 0.13
N PRO A 178 -6.77 -8.40 0.25
CA PRO A 178 -7.94 -8.50 1.11
C PRO A 178 -8.92 -9.55 0.62
N GLY A 179 -9.75 -10.07 1.53
CA GLY A 179 -10.80 -11.04 1.21
C GLY A 179 -10.31 -12.48 0.95
N SER A 180 -9.02 -12.77 1.15
CA SER A 180 -8.45 -14.11 0.93
C SER A 180 -8.82 -15.15 1.98
N GLY A 181 -9.48 -14.75 3.09
CA GLY A 181 -9.95 -15.67 4.15
C GLY A 181 -8.97 -15.86 5.32
N LYS A 182 -8.06 -14.93 5.57
CA LYS A 182 -7.07 -14.98 6.68
C LYS A 182 -7.71 -15.24 8.04
N MET A 183 -8.69 -14.43 8.44
CA MET A 183 -9.41 -14.57 9.72
C MET A 183 -10.08 -15.97 9.83
N ALA A 184 -10.81 -16.39 8.79
CA ALA A 184 -11.47 -17.68 8.76
C ALA A 184 -10.46 -18.83 8.88
N THR A 185 -9.26 -18.69 8.28
CA THR A 185 -8.17 -19.67 8.43
C THR A 185 -7.65 -19.70 9.86
N CYS A 186 -7.42 -18.57 10.50
CA CYS A 186 -7.02 -18.52 11.92
C CYS A 186 -8.05 -19.21 12.82
N LEU A 187 -9.33 -18.87 12.69
CA LEU A 187 -10.41 -19.45 13.51
C LEU A 187 -10.60 -20.94 13.24
N SER A 188 -10.49 -21.38 11.99
CA SER A 188 -10.52 -22.81 11.64
C SER A 188 -9.36 -23.56 12.29
N GLN A 189 -8.16 -22.98 12.32
CA GLN A 189 -7.01 -23.56 13.00
C GLN A 189 -7.23 -23.63 14.52
N LEU A 190 -7.77 -22.58 15.14
CA LEU A 190 -8.13 -22.64 16.57
C LEU A 190 -9.11 -23.76 16.85
N TYR A 191 -10.16 -23.93 16.03
CA TYR A 191 -11.10 -25.04 16.16
C TYR A 191 -10.39 -26.39 16.15
N HIS A 192 -9.48 -26.62 15.23
CA HIS A 192 -8.72 -27.85 15.13
C HIS A 192 -7.74 -28.05 16.30
N GLU A 193 -7.08 -27.00 16.76
CA GLU A 193 -6.16 -27.06 17.91
C GLU A 193 -6.90 -27.44 19.18
N TYR A 194 -8.00 -26.75 19.49
CA TYR A 194 -8.79 -27.03 20.69
C TYR A 194 -9.41 -28.43 20.66
N LYS A 195 -9.86 -28.93 19.51
CA LYS A 195 -10.29 -30.33 19.36
C LYS A 195 -9.17 -31.34 19.65
N ARG A 196 -7.93 -30.96 19.50
CA ARG A 196 -6.73 -31.76 19.81
C ARG A 196 -6.19 -31.53 21.22
N GLY A 197 -6.85 -30.72 22.02
CA GLY A 197 -6.43 -30.35 23.36
C GLY A 197 -5.25 -29.40 23.41
N VAL A 198 -4.95 -28.70 22.31
CA VAL A 198 -3.88 -27.71 22.23
C VAL A 198 -4.45 -26.31 22.47
N ALA A 199 -3.98 -25.63 23.51
CA ALA A 199 -4.33 -24.24 23.74
C ALA A 199 -3.63 -23.36 22.69
N ALA A 200 -4.41 -22.50 22.02
CA ALA A 200 -3.90 -21.56 21.03
C ALA A 200 -4.71 -20.26 21.07
N GLY A 201 -4.09 -19.16 20.68
CA GLY A 201 -4.71 -17.84 20.60
C GLY A 201 -4.77 -17.30 19.19
N TYR A 202 -5.54 -16.23 19.05
CA TYR A 202 -5.64 -15.42 17.85
C TYR A 202 -5.15 -14.01 18.16
N ALA A 203 -4.54 -13.36 17.21
CA ALA A 203 -4.33 -11.91 17.24
C ALA A 203 -4.37 -11.35 15.82
N LYS A 204 -4.73 -10.08 15.71
CA LYS A 204 -4.75 -9.34 14.46
C LYS A 204 -3.64 -8.30 14.48
N PHE A 205 -2.69 -8.39 13.55
CA PHE A 205 -1.67 -7.39 13.38
C PHE A 205 -2.22 -6.21 12.58
N GLU A 206 -2.11 -5.02 13.12
CA GLU A 206 -2.56 -3.79 12.50
C GLU A 206 -1.54 -2.66 12.69
N THR A 207 -1.52 -1.72 11.75
CA THR A 207 -0.81 -0.46 11.87
C THR A 207 -1.82 0.69 11.92
N PHE A 208 -2.91 0.57 11.19
CA PHE A 208 -4.00 1.53 11.11
C PHE A 208 -5.36 0.85 11.30
N PRO A 209 -6.36 1.58 11.84
CA PRO A 209 -6.22 2.91 12.43
C PRO A 209 -5.31 2.87 13.67
N ILE A 210 -4.69 3.98 14.00
CA ILE A 210 -3.91 4.09 15.24
C ILE A 210 -4.88 4.30 16.40
N TRP A 211 -4.85 3.38 17.37
CA TRP A 211 -5.87 3.26 18.41
C TRP A 211 -5.88 4.39 19.44
N ASN A 212 -4.70 4.86 19.84
CA ASN A 212 -4.48 5.78 20.95
C ASN A 212 -4.27 7.23 20.53
N ILE A 213 -4.70 7.61 19.31
CA ILE A 213 -4.79 9.00 18.87
C ILE A 213 -6.26 9.35 18.58
N PRO A 214 -6.64 10.63 18.55
CA PRO A 214 -8.04 11.05 18.34
C PRO A 214 -8.67 10.48 17.06
N LEU A 215 -9.98 10.22 17.09
CA LEU A 215 -10.73 9.70 15.94
C LEU A 215 -10.51 10.53 14.66
N LYS A 216 -10.53 11.86 14.78
CA LYS A 216 -10.32 12.79 13.66
C LYS A 216 -8.89 13.25 13.49
N HIS A 217 -7.94 12.52 14.04
CA HIS A 217 -6.53 12.82 13.83
C HIS A 217 -6.17 12.63 12.35
N PRO A 218 -5.41 13.55 11.72
CA PRO A 218 -5.08 13.47 10.29
C PRO A 218 -4.51 12.12 9.84
N VAL A 219 -3.70 11.45 10.69
CA VAL A 219 -3.16 10.11 10.41
C VAL A 219 -4.28 9.08 10.22
N ASN A 220 -5.31 9.07 11.09
CA ASN A 220 -6.44 8.16 10.97
C ASN A 220 -7.35 8.53 9.79
N LEU A 221 -7.55 9.84 9.53
CA LEU A 221 -8.30 10.30 8.35
C LEU A 221 -7.59 9.93 7.03
N ALA A 222 -6.26 9.98 6.99
CA ALA A 222 -5.48 9.56 5.82
C ALA A 222 -5.62 8.06 5.53
N TYR A 223 -5.72 7.23 6.57
CA TYR A 223 -6.01 5.81 6.40
C TYR A 223 -7.42 5.59 5.83
N GLU A 224 -8.42 6.29 6.35
CA GLU A 224 -9.79 6.24 5.83
C GLU A 224 -9.88 6.70 4.37
N ALA A 225 -9.10 7.72 3.99
CA ALA A 225 -8.95 8.14 2.59
C ALA A 225 -8.25 7.07 1.72
N ALA A 226 -7.33 6.31 2.30
CA ALA A 226 -6.63 5.23 1.59
C ALA A 226 -7.50 3.99 1.35
N THR A 227 -8.58 3.83 2.13
CA THR A 227 -9.52 2.71 2.06
C THR A 227 -10.93 3.16 1.68
N ALA A 228 -11.05 4.31 1.02
CA ALA A 228 -12.33 4.89 0.63
C ALA A 228 -13.16 3.96 -0.27
N ASP A 229 -12.49 3.20 -1.15
CA ASP A 229 -13.06 2.18 -2.04
C ASP A 229 -13.64 0.96 -1.28
N LEU A 230 -13.19 0.70 -0.06
CA LEU A 230 -13.64 -0.38 0.80
C LEU A 230 -14.75 0.04 1.78
N ASN A 231 -15.12 1.32 1.79
CA ASN A 231 -16.05 1.91 2.75
C ASN A 231 -15.64 1.72 4.22
N ASP A 232 -14.35 1.61 4.51
CA ASP A 232 -13.85 1.61 5.87
C ASP A 232 -14.05 3.00 6.49
N VAL A 233 -14.64 3.03 7.69
CA VAL A 233 -14.88 4.24 8.47
C VAL A 233 -14.31 4.05 9.87
N ASN A 234 -13.51 4.99 10.32
CA ASN A 234 -13.00 4.97 11.68
C ASN A 234 -14.11 5.32 12.67
N MET A 235 -14.15 4.61 13.78
CA MET A 235 -15.10 4.84 14.86
C MET A 235 -14.48 4.57 16.23
N ILE A 236 -15.09 5.08 17.27
CA ILE A 236 -14.74 4.70 18.63
C ILE A 236 -15.19 3.25 18.85
N ASP A 237 -14.30 2.44 19.41
CA ASP A 237 -14.62 1.07 19.81
C ASP A 237 -15.53 1.07 21.04
N PRO A 238 -16.84 0.79 20.89
CA PRO A 238 -17.79 0.85 22.00
C PRO A 238 -17.56 -0.28 23.01
N PHE A 239 -17.07 -1.42 22.57
CA PHE A 239 -16.79 -2.57 23.44
C PHE A 239 -15.57 -2.29 24.34
N HIS A 240 -14.54 -1.61 23.78
CA HIS A 240 -13.37 -1.22 24.56
C HIS A 240 -13.71 -0.17 25.61
N LEU A 241 -14.49 0.83 25.19
CA LEU A 241 -14.97 1.88 26.10
C LEU A 241 -15.82 1.28 27.24
N GLU A 242 -16.73 0.33 26.94
CA GLU A 242 -17.54 -0.33 27.96
C GLU A 242 -16.70 -1.20 28.90
N ALA A 243 -15.73 -1.93 28.39
CA ALA A 243 -14.94 -2.90 29.16
C ALA A 243 -13.87 -2.24 30.04
N TYR A 244 -13.30 -1.09 29.63
CA TYR A 244 -12.11 -0.49 30.24
C TYR A 244 -12.28 1.00 30.59
N GLY A 245 -13.32 1.68 30.11
CA GLY A 245 -13.49 3.12 30.26
C GLY A 245 -12.51 3.94 29.41
N GLU A 246 -11.82 3.31 28.48
CA GLU A 246 -10.82 3.93 27.60
C GLU A 246 -11.36 4.12 26.18
N THR A 247 -11.09 5.28 25.61
CA THR A 247 -11.46 5.59 24.22
C THR A 247 -10.36 5.12 23.28
N THR A 248 -10.70 4.19 22.38
CA THR A 248 -9.82 3.73 21.32
C THR A 248 -10.49 3.84 19.95
N VAL A 249 -9.70 4.01 18.91
CA VAL A 249 -10.18 4.09 17.53
C VAL A 249 -10.01 2.74 16.85
N ASN A 250 -11.09 2.27 16.22
CA ASN A 250 -11.07 1.08 15.38
C ASN A 250 -11.89 1.36 14.11
N TYR A 251 -11.98 0.46 13.15
CA TYR A 251 -12.84 0.66 12.01
C TYR A 251 -14.12 -0.17 12.10
N ASN A 252 -15.15 0.33 11.43
CA ASN A 252 -16.52 -0.19 11.49
C ASN A 252 -16.59 -1.71 11.29
N ARG A 253 -15.86 -2.28 10.33
CA ARG A 253 -15.92 -3.73 10.03
C ARG A 253 -15.49 -4.60 11.21
N ASP A 254 -14.46 -4.19 11.97
CA ASP A 254 -14.02 -4.97 13.13
C ASP A 254 -14.98 -4.84 14.30
N VAL A 255 -15.55 -3.65 14.48
CA VAL A 255 -16.55 -3.40 15.52
C VAL A 255 -17.85 -4.18 15.22
N GLU A 256 -18.33 -4.13 13.99
CA GLU A 256 -19.57 -4.80 13.56
C GLU A 256 -19.46 -6.33 13.62
N ILE A 257 -18.29 -6.89 13.28
CA ILE A 257 -18.11 -8.36 13.29
C ILE A 257 -17.80 -8.92 14.69
N PHE A 258 -17.39 -8.09 15.64
CA PHE A 258 -16.93 -8.54 16.95
C PHE A 258 -17.93 -9.43 17.71
N PRO A 259 -19.25 -9.14 17.77
CA PRO A 259 -20.23 -10.04 18.43
C PRO A 259 -20.25 -11.45 17.82
N VAL A 260 -20.08 -11.55 16.52
CA VAL A 260 -20.01 -12.83 15.80
C VAL A 260 -18.73 -13.57 16.19
N LEU A 261 -17.61 -12.87 16.28
CA LEU A 261 -16.32 -13.44 16.71
C LEU A 261 -16.38 -13.90 18.16
N GLN A 262 -17.00 -13.14 19.06
CA GLN A 262 -17.24 -13.56 20.45
C GLN A 262 -17.98 -14.90 20.51
N ALA A 263 -19.10 -15.02 19.77
CA ALA A 263 -19.86 -16.27 19.71
C ALA A 263 -19.06 -17.44 19.12
N MET A 264 -18.16 -17.18 18.15
CA MET A 264 -17.27 -18.21 17.62
C MET A 264 -16.22 -18.62 18.65
N PHE A 265 -15.57 -17.67 19.34
CA PHE A 265 -14.60 -17.98 20.41
C PHE A 265 -15.23 -18.76 21.56
N GLU A 266 -16.43 -18.38 22.01
CA GLU A 266 -17.16 -19.10 23.04
C GLU A 266 -17.41 -20.55 22.64
N LYS A 267 -17.76 -20.81 21.39
CA LYS A 267 -17.97 -22.18 20.89
C LYS A 267 -16.66 -22.96 20.73
N ILE A 268 -15.56 -22.32 20.37
CA ILE A 268 -14.27 -22.98 20.17
C ILE A 268 -13.57 -23.22 21.51
N ILE A 269 -13.54 -22.22 22.39
CA ILE A 269 -12.67 -22.17 23.57
C ILE A 269 -13.47 -22.33 24.88
N GLY A 270 -14.80 -22.22 24.82
CA GLY A 270 -15.70 -22.20 25.99
C GLY A 270 -15.90 -20.81 26.60
N LYS A 271 -15.09 -19.82 26.20
CA LYS A 271 -15.19 -18.39 26.59
C LYS A 271 -14.52 -17.52 25.52
N CYS A 272 -14.96 -16.27 25.38
CA CYS A 272 -14.21 -15.32 24.59
C CYS A 272 -13.03 -14.75 25.41
N PRO A 273 -11.79 -14.84 24.94
CA PRO A 273 -10.63 -14.28 25.65
C PRO A 273 -10.48 -12.75 25.49
N TYR A 274 -11.30 -12.12 24.65
CA TYR A 274 -11.28 -10.72 24.31
C TYR A 274 -12.56 -10.01 24.74
N LYS A 275 -12.42 -8.77 25.19
CA LYS A 275 -13.54 -7.91 25.56
C LYS A 275 -13.90 -6.92 24.46
N SER A 276 -13.00 -6.68 23.50
CA SER A 276 -13.20 -5.74 22.40
C SER A 276 -12.41 -6.16 21.14
N PRO A 277 -12.76 -5.63 19.95
CA PRO A 277 -11.93 -5.79 18.76
C PRO A 277 -10.50 -5.24 18.96
N THR A 278 -10.34 -4.14 19.72
CA THR A 278 -9.02 -3.60 20.08
C THR A 278 -8.17 -4.60 20.86
N ASP A 279 -8.78 -5.38 21.78
CA ASP A 279 -8.06 -6.45 22.52
C ASP A 279 -7.53 -7.57 21.62
N MET A 280 -8.19 -7.85 20.51
CA MET A 280 -7.73 -8.87 19.56
C MET A 280 -6.50 -8.43 18.79
N GLY A 281 -6.32 -7.12 18.65
CA GLY A 281 -5.28 -6.54 17.83
C GLY A 281 -3.91 -6.46 18.52
N VAL A 282 -2.89 -6.23 17.70
CA VAL A 282 -1.53 -5.84 18.11
C VAL A 282 -1.14 -4.61 17.29
N ASN A 283 -1.09 -3.44 17.94
CA ASN A 283 -0.77 -2.17 17.28
C ASN A 283 -0.07 -1.22 18.25
N MET A 284 1.23 -1.05 18.10
CA MET A 284 2.05 -0.16 18.92
C MET A 284 2.40 1.15 18.20
N ALA A 285 1.86 1.39 17.00
CA ALA A 285 2.25 2.52 16.15
C ALA A 285 2.08 3.88 16.85
N GLY A 286 0.99 4.10 17.57
CA GLY A 286 0.75 5.39 18.22
C GLY A 286 1.74 5.71 19.36
N ASN A 287 2.36 4.68 19.96
CA ASN A 287 3.40 4.88 20.99
C ASN A 287 4.76 5.27 20.40
N CYS A 288 4.89 5.27 19.07
CA CYS A 288 6.13 5.50 18.35
C CYS A 288 6.13 6.83 17.56
N ILE A 289 5.05 7.60 17.66
CA ILE A 289 5.01 8.98 17.14
C ILE A 289 5.85 9.84 18.07
N ILE A 290 6.87 10.51 17.53
CA ILE A 290 7.82 11.37 18.25
C ILE A 290 7.67 12.86 17.90
N ASP A 291 7.11 13.16 16.73
CA ASP A 291 6.72 14.51 16.31
C ASP A 291 5.35 14.42 15.62
N ASP A 292 4.32 14.75 16.36
CA ASP A 292 2.94 14.64 15.92
C ASP A 292 2.59 15.63 14.80
N GLU A 293 3.14 16.85 14.84
CA GLU A 293 2.91 17.87 13.82
C GLU A 293 3.44 17.41 12.44
N VAL A 294 4.60 16.78 12.43
CA VAL A 294 5.19 16.19 11.21
C VAL A 294 4.30 15.09 10.66
N CYS A 295 3.76 14.22 11.51
CA CYS A 295 2.84 13.15 11.08
C CYS A 295 1.50 13.71 10.58
N GLN A 296 0.96 14.74 11.23
CA GLN A 296 -0.27 15.39 10.82
C GLN A 296 -0.13 16.05 9.44
N GLU A 297 0.96 16.80 9.22
CA GLU A 297 1.20 17.44 7.93
C GLU A 297 1.40 16.42 6.81
N ALA A 298 2.21 15.40 7.03
CA ALA A 298 2.40 14.30 6.07
C ALA A 298 1.07 13.62 5.72
N SER A 299 0.18 13.47 6.70
CA SER A 299 -1.14 12.87 6.52
C SER A 299 -2.09 13.77 5.72
N ARG A 300 -2.07 15.09 5.93
CA ARG A 300 -2.83 16.04 5.09
C ARG A 300 -2.38 15.95 3.63
N GLN A 301 -1.07 15.91 3.40
CA GLN A 301 -0.50 15.72 2.05
C GLN A 301 -0.94 14.39 1.41
N GLU A 302 -1.05 13.29 2.19
CA GLU A 302 -1.54 12.02 1.69
C GLU A 302 -3.04 12.09 1.34
N ILE A 303 -3.89 12.75 2.14
CA ILE A 303 -5.32 12.93 1.82
C ILE A 303 -5.48 13.72 0.51
N ILE A 304 -4.71 14.80 0.32
CA ILE A 304 -4.70 15.57 -0.94
C ILE A 304 -4.31 14.69 -2.13
N ARG A 305 -3.28 13.85 -1.97
CA ARG A 305 -2.87 12.91 -3.02
C ARG A 305 -3.97 11.90 -3.36
N ARG A 306 -4.69 11.39 -2.36
CA ARG A 306 -5.82 10.47 -2.55
C ARG A 306 -6.96 11.15 -3.30
N TYR A 307 -7.25 12.41 -2.98
CA TYR A 307 -8.23 13.22 -3.71
C TYR A 307 -7.91 13.28 -5.21
N TYR A 308 -6.68 13.71 -5.56
CA TYR A 308 -6.28 13.78 -6.96
C TYR A 308 -6.34 12.43 -7.67
N LYS A 309 -5.94 11.37 -6.98
CA LYS A 309 -6.00 10.01 -7.54
C LYS A 309 -7.43 9.56 -7.83
N SER A 310 -8.37 9.78 -6.91
CA SER A 310 -9.78 9.41 -7.11
C SER A 310 -10.45 10.28 -8.16
N MET A 311 -10.14 11.58 -8.23
CA MET A 311 -10.61 12.46 -9.29
C MET A 311 -10.11 12.03 -10.68
N GLN A 312 -8.82 11.67 -10.81
CA GLN A 312 -8.29 11.14 -12.07
C GLN A 312 -8.98 9.82 -12.47
N ALA A 313 -9.23 8.93 -11.52
CA ALA A 313 -9.96 7.69 -11.77
C ALA A 313 -11.40 7.98 -12.24
N LEU A 314 -12.08 8.96 -11.63
CA LEU A 314 -13.42 9.38 -12.02
C LEU A 314 -13.45 9.92 -13.45
N VAL A 315 -12.54 10.84 -13.79
CA VAL A 315 -12.44 11.42 -15.16
C VAL A 315 -12.06 10.36 -16.20
N SER A 316 -11.30 9.34 -15.81
CA SER A 316 -10.95 8.19 -16.67
C SER A 316 -12.05 7.13 -16.77
N GLY A 317 -13.18 7.31 -16.07
CA GLY A 317 -14.31 6.36 -16.09
C GLY A 317 -14.08 5.08 -15.29
N THR A 318 -13.06 5.03 -14.41
CA THR A 318 -12.73 3.87 -13.58
C THR A 318 -13.02 4.08 -12.10
N GLY A 319 -13.27 5.33 -11.67
CA GLY A 319 -13.59 5.73 -10.30
C GLY A 319 -15.08 5.88 -10.05
N LYS A 320 -15.43 6.18 -8.79
CA LYS A 320 -16.80 6.42 -8.32
C LYS A 320 -16.92 7.81 -7.69
N GLU A 321 -18.06 8.47 -7.90
CA GLU A 321 -18.35 9.79 -7.30
C GLU A 321 -18.38 9.72 -5.77
N ASP A 322 -18.95 8.67 -5.18
CA ASP A 322 -19.02 8.46 -3.73
C ASP A 322 -17.63 8.43 -3.07
N GLU A 323 -16.63 7.85 -3.76
CA GLU A 323 -15.26 7.82 -3.27
C GLU A 323 -14.65 9.23 -3.22
N VAL A 324 -14.83 10.02 -4.27
CA VAL A 324 -14.38 11.42 -4.32
C VAL A 324 -15.05 12.23 -3.22
N TYR A 325 -16.38 12.15 -3.11
CA TYR A 325 -17.15 12.85 -2.09
C TYR A 325 -16.67 12.51 -0.67
N LYS A 326 -16.42 11.23 -0.39
CA LYS A 326 -15.86 10.79 0.90
C LYS A 326 -14.51 11.45 1.18
N ILE A 327 -13.60 11.49 0.21
CA ILE A 327 -12.27 12.09 0.40
C ILE A 327 -12.38 13.61 0.57
N GLU A 328 -13.30 14.29 -0.10
CA GLU A 328 -13.58 15.71 0.13
C GLU A 328 -14.04 16.00 1.57
N LEU A 329 -14.88 15.15 2.13
CA LEU A 329 -15.27 15.27 3.54
C LEU A 329 -14.08 15.07 4.48
N LEU A 330 -13.18 14.14 4.17
CA LEU A 330 -11.96 13.89 4.95
C LEU A 330 -10.98 15.06 4.86
N LEU A 331 -10.81 15.70 3.69
CA LEU A 331 -10.05 16.94 3.56
C LEU A 331 -10.56 18.04 4.49
N LYS A 332 -11.88 18.26 4.52
CA LYS A 332 -12.51 19.25 5.41
C LYS A 332 -12.27 18.90 6.89
N GLN A 333 -12.38 17.62 7.26
CA GLN A 333 -12.16 17.17 8.64
C GLN A 333 -10.67 17.28 9.05
N ALA A 334 -9.75 17.09 8.12
CA ALA A 334 -8.32 17.26 8.34
C ALA A 334 -7.87 18.74 8.32
N HIS A 335 -8.80 19.68 8.05
CA HIS A 335 -8.50 21.10 7.84
C HIS A 335 -7.42 21.30 6.76
N ALA A 336 -7.52 20.55 5.66
CA ALA A 336 -6.60 20.60 4.52
C ALA A 336 -7.28 21.17 3.28
N SER A 337 -6.53 21.96 2.51
CA SER A 337 -6.90 22.47 1.20
C SER A 337 -5.94 21.95 0.12
N LEU A 338 -6.35 22.00 -1.15
CA LEU A 338 -5.49 21.52 -2.25
C LEU A 338 -4.24 22.40 -2.41
N GLU A 339 -4.34 23.67 -2.05
CA GLU A 339 -3.26 24.65 -2.09
C GLU A 339 -2.17 24.39 -1.04
N ASP A 340 -2.46 23.64 0.03
CA ASP A 340 -1.46 23.23 1.03
C ASP A 340 -0.38 22.32 0.41
N ARG A 341 -0.69 21.70 -0.72
CA ARG A 341 0.31 21.04 -1.56
C ARG A 341 0.94 22.08 -2.50
N LYS A 342 2.01 22.72 -2.05
CA LYS A 342 2.67 23.89 -2.69
C LYS A 342 2.97 23.75 -4.18
N VAL A 343 3.20 22.52 -4.66
CA VAL A 343 3.43 22.23 -6.08
C VAL A 343 2.17 22.38 -6.93
N VAL A 344 0.97 22.34 -6.32
CA VAL A 344 -0.31 22.56 -7.02
C VAL A 344 -0.41 24.01 -7.51
N PRO A 345 -0.47 25.03 -6.63
CA PRO A 345 -0.55 26.41 -7.09
C PRO A 345 0.65 26.83 -7.98
N ALA A 346 1.84 26.27 -7.74
CA ALA A 346 3.02 26.56 -8.56
C ALA A 346 2.87 26.08 -10.01
N SER A 347 2.37 24.86 -10.21
CA SER A 347 2.16 24.31 -11.56
C SER A 347 1.01 25.01 -12.29
N LEU A 348 -0.10 25.32 -11.60
CA LEU A 348 -1.25 26.04 -12.17
C LEU A 348 -0.88 27.48 -12.56
N LYS A 349 -0.13 28.18 -11.71
CA LYS A 349 0.42 29.50 -12.03
C LYS A 349 1.29 29.45 -13.29
N ARG A 350 2.17 28.44 -13.38
CA ARG A 350 3.05 28.25 -14.54
C ARG A 350 2.27 27.97 -15.82
N GLU A 351 1.21 27.14 -15.75
CA GLU A 351 0.29 26.92 -16.86
C GLU A 351 -0.37 28.22 -17.33
N GLN A 352 -0.83 29.04 -16.38
CA GLN A 352 -1.49 30.32 -16.65
C GLN A 352 -0.54 31.32 -17.33
N GLU A 353 0.71 31.41 -16.87
CA GLU A 353 1.74 32.28 -17.43
C GLU A 353 2.13 31.89 -18.87
N THR A 354 2.11 30.61 -19.18
CA THR A 354 2.67 30.09 -20.44
C THR A 354 1.61 29.66 -21.45
N GLY A 355 0.35 29.56 -21.03
CA GLY A 355 -0.79 29.16 -21.87
C GLY A 355 -0.78 27.70 -22.31
N GLY A 356 0.04 26.85 -21.69
CA GLY A 356 0.14 25.41 -21.99
C GLY A 356 0.44 24.57 -20.75
N PRO A 357 0.32 23.23 -20.83
CA PRO A 357 0.55 22.36 -19.70
C PRO A 357 1.88 22.63 -19.01
N ALA A 358 1.85 22.61 -17.68
CA ALA A 358 2.99 22.87 -16.81
C ALA A 358 3.08 21.85 -15.69
N ALA A 359 4.24 21.76 -15.07
CA ALA A 359 4.52 20.90 -13.95
C ALA A 359 5.40 21.64 -12.92
N ALA A 360 5.31 21.22 -11.65
CA ALA A 360 6.13 21.74 -10.56
C ALA A 360 6.64 20.60 -9.69
N MET A 361 7.81 20.77 -9.10
CA MET A 361 8.41 19.84 -8.14
C MET A 361 9.01 20.62 -6.97
N GLU A 362 8.73 20.19 -5.75
CA GLU A 362 9.37 20.67 -4.52
C GLU A 362 10.56 19.79 -4.20
N LEU A 363 11.73 20.41 -4.07
CA LEU A 363 12.98 19.76 -3.69
C LEU A 363 13.04 19.58 -2.16
N GLU A 364 14.00 18.79 -1.70
CA GLU A 364 14.18 18.52 -0.26
C GLU A 364 14.42 19.79 0.58
N ASP A 365 15.04 20.81 0.01
CA ASP A 365 15.29 22.09 0.64
C ASP A 365 14.09 23.07 0.58
N GLY A 366 12.96 22.64 0.02
CA GLY A 366 11.73 23.43 -0.11
C GLY A 366 11.66 24.36 -1.32
N ARG A 367 12.70 24.40 -2.18
CA ARG A 367 12.64 25.14 -3.46
C ARG A 367 11.68 24.46 -4.42
N ILE A 368 10.92 25.27 -5.14
CA ILE A 368 9.97 24.76 -6.14
C ILE A 368 10.49 25.11 -7.54
N ILE A 369 10.71 24.07 -8.33
CA ILE A 369 11.13 24.18 -9.73
C ILE A 369 9.94 23.89 -10.62
N THR A 370 9.81 24.61 -11.72
CA THR A 370 8.72 24.42 -12.68
C THR A 370 9.24 24.02 -14.07
N GLY A 371 8.40 23.30 -14.80
CA GLY A 371 8.60 23.00 -16.22
C GLY A 371 7.33 23.31 -17.01
N LYS A 372 7.48 23.68 -18.27
CA LYS A 372 6.36 23.91 -19.19
C LYS A 372 6.52 23.08 -20.45
N THR A 373 5.43 22.76 -21.08
CA THR A 373 5.41 22.14 -22.40
C THR A 373 6.05 23.07 -23.44
N SER A 374 6.86 22.48 -24.32
CA SER A 374 7.47 23.11 -25.49
C SER A 374 7.22 22.27 -26.74
N ASP A 375 7.75 22.66 -27.89
CA ASP A 375 7.69 21.86 -29.11
C ASP A 375 8.58 20.61 -29.05
N LEU A 376 9.56 20.59 -28.15
CA LEU A 376 10.50 19.49 -27.98
C LEU A 376 10.10 18.52 -26.86
N LEU A 377 9.60 19.04 -25.76
CA LEU A 377 9.43 18.31 -24.50
C LEU A 377 8.02 18.49 -23.93
N GLY A 378 7.45 17.44 -23.37
CA GLY A 378 6.29 17.54 -22.47
C GLY A 378 6.64 18.28 -21.17
N ALA A 379 5.62 18.72 -20.41
CA ALA A 379 5.82 19.45 -19.15
C ALA A 379 6.61 18.65 -18.12
N SER A 380 6.35 17.35 -18.01
CA SER A 380 7.06 16.39 -17.14
C SER A 380 8.56 16.29 -17.48
N SER A 381 8.88 16.17 -18.75
CA SER A 381 10.25 16.10 -19.26
C SER A 381 11.01 17.41 -19.07
N ALA A 382 10.36 18.55 -19.33
CA ALA A 382 10.93 19.86 -19.09
C ALA A 382 11.19 20.11 -17.60
N LEU A 383 10.24 19.71 -16.73
CA LEU A 383 10.41 19.76 -15.27
C LEU A 383 11.61 18.92 -14.84
N LEU A 384 11.71 17.67 -15.29
CA LEU A 384 12.82 16.78 -14.97
C LEU A 384 14.18 17.44 -15.28
N LEU A 385 14.37 17.93 -16.50
CA LEU A 385 15.63 18.57 -16.91
C LEU A 385 15.92 19.83 -16.09
N ASN A 386 14.91 20.67 -15.80
CA ASN A 386 15.08 21.87 -15.00
C ASN A 386 15.51 21.53 -13.57
N VAL A 387 14.88 20.52 -12.96
CA VAL A 387 15.25 20.03 -11.62
C VAL A 387 16.67 19.48 -11.59
N LEU A 388 17.05 18.65 -12.57
CA LEU A 388 18.40 18.09 -12.64
C LEU A 388 19.47 19.17 -12.84
N LYS A 389 19.20 20.19 -13.67
CA LYS A 389 20.08 21.34 -13.83
C LYS A 389 20.24 22.13 -12.53
N GLU A 390 19.14 22.41 -11.85
CA GLU A 390 19.15 23.13 -10.57
C GLU A 390 19.98 22.38 -9.51
N LEU A 391 19.76 21.07 -9.37
CA LEU A 391 20.50 20.22 -8.43
C LEU A 391 21.99 20.09 -8.76
N ALA A 392 22.34 20.20 -10.03
CA ALA A 392 23.71 20.16 -10.51
C ALA A 392 24.42 21.55 -10.54
N GLY A 393 23.69 22.62 -10.23
CA GLY A 393 24.23 24.00 -10.34
C GLY A 393 24.53 24.44 -11.78
N ILE A 394 23.78 23.88 -12.75
CA ILE A 394 23.92 24.20 -14.17
C ILE A 394 22.99 25.36 -14.50
N ASP A 395 23.52 26.34 -15.23
CA ASP A 395 22.77 27.51 -15.71
C ASP A 395 21.52 27.05 -16.51
N HIS A 396 20.37 27.67 -16.24
CA HIS A 396 19.09 27.33 -16.87
C HIS A 396 19.08 27.54 -18.39
N GLU A 397 19.89 28.46 -18.92
CA GLU A 397 20.02 28.72 -20.36
C GLU A 397 20.83 27.64 -21.10
N LYS A 398 21.60 26.83 -20.38
CA LYS A 398 22.38 25.74 -20.99
C LYS A 398 21.50 24.56 -21.37
N HIS A 399 21.74 24.01 -22.55
CA HIS A 399 21.11 22.80 -23.02
C HIS A 399 21.95 21.57 -22.60
N VAL A 400 21.42 20.72 -21.70
CA VAL A 400 22.04 19.44 -21.34
C VAL A 400 21.78 18.36 -22.41
N ILE A 401 20.70 18.53 -23.19
CA ILE A 401 20.44 17.76 -24.41
C ILE A 401 20.29 18.79 -25.54
N SER A 402 21.07 18.66 -26.65
CA SER A 402 20.92 19.57 -27.75
C SER A 402 19.59 19.34 -28.49
N PRO A 403 18.97 20.40 -29.05
CA PRO A 403 17.80 20.26 -29.91
C PRO A 403 18.01 19.31 -31.09
N ASP A 404 19.24 19.28 -31.61
CA ASP A 404 19.61 18.40 -32.73
C ASP A 404 19.68 16.93 -32.34
N ALA A 405 19.87 16.60 -31.07
CA ALA A 405 19.73 15.22 -30.55
C ALA A 405 18.27 14.83 -30.32
N ILE A 406 17.38 15.80 -30.03
CA ILE A 406 15.94 15.55 -29.80
C ILE A 406 15.18 15.34 -31.11
N ARG A 407 15.45 16.13 -32.15
CA ARG A 407 14.73 16.07 -33.43
C ARG A 407 14.72 14.70 -34.10
N PRO A 408 15.83 13.93 -34.17
CA PRO A 408 15.80 12.57 -34.72
C PRO A 408 14.87 11.65 -33.95
N ILE A 409 14.78 11.80 -32.62
CA ILE A 409 13.86 11.01 -31.77
C ILE A 409 12.41 11.36 -32.10
N GLN A 410 12.10 12.64 -32.29
CA GLN A 410 10.77 13.09 -32.72
C GLN A 410 10.36 12.52 -34.09
N VAL A 411 11.30 12.53 -35.06
CA VAL A 411 11.09 11.95 -36.41
C VAL A 411 10.83 10.43 -36.30
N LEU A 412 11.66 9.72 -35.52
CA LEU A 412 11.45 8.28 -35.25
C LEU A 412 10.07 8.02 -34.69
N LYS A 413 9.70 8.78 -33.65
CA LYS A 413 8.46 8.66 -32.92
C LYS A 413 7.23 8.91 -33.81
N THR A 414 7.24 9.96 -34.61
CA THR A 414 6.10 10.35 -35.44
C THR A 414 6.01 9.58 -36.75
N ASN A 415 7.14 9.46 -37.49
CA ASN A 415 7.12 8.93 -38.84
C ASN A 415 7.17 7.39 -38.90
N TYR A 416 7.80 6.75 -37.89
CA TYR A 416 8.00 5.29 -37.90
C TYR A 416 7.23 4.56 -36.82
N LEU A 417 7.03 5.16 -35.63
CA LEU A 417 6.32 4.54 -34.52
C LEU A 417 4.83 4.95 -34.42
N GLY A 418 4.37 5.85 -35.31
CA GLY A 418 2.97 6.24 -35.43
C GLY A 418 2.43 7.12 -34.28
N SER A 419 3.29 7.72 -33.47
CA SER A 419 2.86 8.66 -32.44
C SER A 419 2.38 9.95 -33.06
N LYS A 420 1.23 10.46 -32.60
CA LYS A 420 0.74 11.79 -32.99
C LYS A 420 1.40 12.93 -32.20
N ASN A 421 2.02 12.63 -31.07
CA ASN A 421 2.67 13.60 -30.22
C ASN A 421 4.19 13.57 -30.44
N PRO A 422 4.80 14.63 -31.03
CA PRO A 422 6.23 14.66 -31.28
C PRO A 422 7.07 14.91 -30.00
N ARG A 423 6.47 15.45 -28.93
CA ARG A 423 7.18 15.79 -27.70
C ARG A 423 7.72 14.55 -27.01
N LEU A 424 8.94 14.64 -26.46
CA LEU A 424 9.53 13.55 -25.71
C LEU A 424 8.84 13.37 -24.38
N HIS A 425 8.56 12.11 -24.02
CA HIS A 425 8.18 11.65 -22.69
C HIS A 425 9.41 11.58 -21.76
N MET A 426 9.19 11.38 -20.47
CA MET A 426 10.28 11.36 -19.47
C MET A 426 11.31 10.26 -19.73
N ASP A 427 10.90 9.07 -20.11
CA ASP A 427 11.78 7.94 -20.42
C ASP A 427 12.64 8.23 -21.66
N GLU A 428 12.03 8.73 -22.75
CA GLU A 428 12.74 9.17 -23.95
C GLU A 428 13.75 10.29 -23.64
N THR A 429 13.37 11.21 -22.76
CA THR A 429 14.24 12.32 -22.30
C THR A 429 15.42 11.80 -21.48
N MET A 430 15.19 10.83 -20.56
CA MET A 430 16.26 10.22 -19.77
C MET A 430 17.24 9.43 -20.66
N ILE A 431 16.77 8.73 -21.68
CA ILE A 431 17.62 8.06 -22.66
C ILE A 431 18.46 9.08 -23.43
N ALA A 432 17.84 10.16 -23.92
CA ALA A 432 18.54 11.21 -24.64
C ALA A 432 19.59 11.90 -23.76
N LEU A 433 19.29 12.14 -22.46
CA LEU A 433 20.23 12.69 -21.49
C LEU A 433 21.40 11.73 -21.24
N SER A 434 21.12 10.44 -21.10
CA SER A 434 22.15 9.41 -20.91
C SER A 434 23.13 9.34 -22.11
N ILE A 435 22.60 9.41 -23.34
CA ILE A 435 23.42 9.44 -24.55
C ILE A 435 24.26 10.71 -24.58
N SER A 436 23.65 11.87 -24.27
CA SER A 436 24.34 13.17 -24.25
C SER A 436 25.47 13.21 -23.20
N ALA A 437 25.31 12.51 -22.07
CA ALA A 437 26.30 12.43 -21.01
C ALA A 437 27.64 11.80 -21.43
N ALA A 438 27.66 11.08 -22.58
CA ALA A 438 28.88 10.51 -23.12
C ALA A 438 29.88 11.60 -23.60
N THR A 439 29.38 12.74 -24.06
CA THR A 439 30.18 13.82 -24.66
C THR A 439 29.99 15.19 -24.00
N ASN A 440 28.90 15.37 -23.26
CA ASN A 440 28.56 16.64 -22.59
C ASN A 440 28.75 16.51 -21.07
N PRO A 441 29.74 17.17 -20.45
CA PRO A 441 29.96 17.15 -19.01
C PRO A 441 28.75 17.62 -18.18
N ASP A 442 28.03 18.67 -18.64
CA ASP A 442 26.85 19.18 -17.95
C ASP A 442 25.72 18.14 -17.95
N ALA A 443 25.53 17.38 -19.05
CA ALA A 443 24.58 16.27 -19.11
C ALA A 443 24.92 15.14 -18.12
N ARG A 444 26.20 14.85 -17.95
CA ARG A 444 26.68 13.87 -16.96
C ARG A 444 26.38 14.31 -15.54
N LEU A 445 26.74 15.56 -15.19
CA LEU A 445 26.44 16.13 -13.87
C LEU A 445 24.94 16.14 -13.57
N ALA A 446 24.11 16.47 -14.57
CA ALA A 446 22.65 16.41 -14.43
C ALA A 446 22.17 14.98 -14.17
N LEU A 447 22.64 13.99 -14.92
CA LEU A 447 22.25 12.58 -14.78
C LEU A 447 22.59 12.01 -13.39
N GLU A 448 23.72 12.42 -12.81
CA GLU A 448 24.15 12.03 -11.46
C GLU A 448 23.22 12.53 -10.34
N GLN A 449 22.32 13.50 -10.64
CA GLN A 449 21.37 14.01 -9.66
C GLN A 449 20.10 13.15 -9.53
N LEU A 450 19.84 12.20 -10.43
CA LEU A 450 18.62 11.38 -10.41
C LEU A 450 18.28 10.76 -9.04
N PRO A 451 19.23 10.23 -8.26
CA PRO A 451 18.93 9.66 -6.94
C PRO A 451 18.34 10.66 -5.94
N LYS A 452 18.61 11.96 -6.11
CA LYS A 452 18.09 13.03 -5.22
C LYS A 452 16.60 13.34 -5.45
N LEU A 453 15.98 12.78 -6.49
CA LEU A 453 14.56 12.98 -6.80
C LEU A 453 13.64 12.13 -5.92
N SER A 454 14.17 11.08 -5.32
CA SER A 454 13.38 10.20 -4.47
C SER A 454 12.83 10.95 -3.26
N GLY A 455 11.51 10.82 -3.03
CA GLY A 455 10.81 11.54 -1.96
C GLY A 455 10.31 12.94 -2.34
N CYS A 456 10.75 13.53 -3.46
CA CYS A 456 10.24 14.82 -3.93
C CYS A 456 8.72 14.75 -4.24
N GLN A 457 8.06 15.91 -4.06
CA GLN A 457 6.65 16.09 -4.39
C GLN A 457 6.51 16.76 -5.76
N ALA A 458 5.64 16.26 -6.62
CA ALA A 458 5.39 16.87 -7.92
C ALA A 458 3.89 16.98 -8.22
N HIS A 459 3.55 17.97 -9.06
CA HIS A 459 2.21 18.16 -9.60
C HIS A 459 2.26 18.59 -11.06
N THR A 460 1.31 18.11 -11.86
CA THR A 460 1.13 18.50 -13.25
C THR A 460 -0.26 19.09 -13.47
N SER A 461 -0.34 20.12 -14.27
CA SER A 461 -1.60 20.83 -14.56
C SER A 461 -2.54 20.06 -15.51
N VAL A 462 -2.15 18.87 -15.97
CA VAL A 462 -2.96 17.96 -16.80
C VAL A 462 -2.64 16.50 -16.45
N MET A 463 -3.53 15.59 -16.79
CA MET A 463 -3.27 14.16 -16.69
C MET A 463 -2.13 13.76 -17.63
N LEU A 464 -1.24 12.90 -17.15
CA LEU A 464 -0.09 12.40 -17.89
C LEU A 464 -0.36 11.04 -18.53
N SER A 465 0.50 10.69 -19.50
CA SER A 465 0.56 9.35 -20.06
C SER A 465 1.01 8.32 -19.00
N SER A 466 0.66 7.06 -19.18
CA SER A 466 1.12 5.96 -18.32
C SER A 466 2.65 5.87 -18.25
N VAL A 467 3.34 6.20 -19.33
CA VAL A 467 4.82 6.20 -19.42
C VAL A 467 5.41 7.24 -18.47
N ASP A 468 4.90 8.47 -18.49
CA ASP A 468 5.37 9.54 -17.59
C ASP A 468 5.05 9.22 -16.13
N ILE A 469 3.83 8.74 -15.83
CA ILE A 469 3.44 8.32 -14.47
C ILE A 469 4.38 7.25 -13.93
N GLU A 470 4.72 6.26 -14.77
CA GLU A 470 5.62 5.17 -14.39
C GLU A 470 7.06 5.66 -14.17
N ALA A 471 7.52 6.63 -14.96
CA ALA A 471 8.83 7.25 -14.78
C ALA A 471 8.91 8.00 -13.43
N PHE A 472 7.91 8.81 -13.07
CA PHE A 472 7.82 9.44 -11.75
C PHE A 472 7.84 8.40 -10.62
N ARG A 473 7.07 7.33 -10.77
CA ARG A 473 7.00 6.25 -9.78
C ARG A 473 8.36 5.56 -9.59
N LYS A 474 9.08 5.24 -10.68
CA LYS A 474 10.40 4.59 -10.63
C LYS A 474 11.47 5.48 -10.02
N LEU A 475 11.36 6.79 -10.21
CA LEU A 475 12.25 7.78 -9.60
C LEU A 475 11.88 8.08 -8.13
N GLY A 476 10.83 7.45 -7.58
CA GLY A 476 10.39 7.65 -6.21
C GLY A 476 9.72 9.00 -5.95
N ILE A 477 9.24 9.68 -7.00
CA ILE A 477 8.61 11.00 -6.91
C ILE A 477 7.11 10.84 -6.63
N ALA A 478 6.60 11.57 -5.65
CA ALA A 478 5.18 11.57 -5.28
C ALA A 478 4.38 12.51 -6.19
N LEU A 479 3.87 11.99 -7.31
CA LEU A 479 3.14 12.72 -8.32
C LEU A 479 1.65 12.89 -7.99
N THR A 480 1.10 14.07 -8.31
CA THR A 480 -0.33 14.34 -8.48
C THR A 480 -0.56 15.05 -9.81
N CYS A 481 -1.77 14.93 -10.39
CA CYS A 481 -2.13 15.61 -11.63
C CYS A 481 -3.52 16.24 -11.50
N GLU A 482 -3.73 17.40 -12.14
CA GLU A 482 -5.07 17.91 -12.34
C GLU A 482 -5.92 16.90 -13.13
N PRO A 483 -7.20 16.71 -12.75
CA PRO A 483 -8.09 15.74 -13.40
C PRO A 483 -8.66 16.28 -14.72
N LYS A 484 -7.79 16.75 -15.60
CA LYS A 484 -8.15 17.24 -16.93
C LYS A 484 -7.14 16.77 -17.97
N PHE A 485 -7.59 16.41 -19.14
CA PHE A 485 -6.71 16.08 -20.27
C PHE A 485 -6.16 17.36 -20.91
N GLU A 486 -4.97 17.26 -21.51
CA GLU A 486 -4.47 18.31 -22.39
C GLU A 486 -5.50 18.52 -23.53
N LYS A 487 -5.94 19.76 -23.75
CA LYS A 487 -6.77 20.07 -24.91
C LYS A 487 -5.98 19.71 -26.17
N GLU A 488 -6.50 18.80 -26.98
CA GLU A 488 -5.84 18.43 -28.24
C GLU A 488 -5.53 19.69 -29.04
N LYS A 489 -4.28 20.13 -29.09
CA LYS A 489 -3.82 20.91 -30.18
C LYS A 489 -3.89 19.99 -31.39
N LYS A 490 -4.78 20.28 -32.36
CA LYS A 490 -4.76 19.64 -33.67
C LYS A 490 -3.36 19.92 -34.25
N TYR A 491 -2.47 18.94 -34.11
CA TYR A 491 -1.23 18.91 -34.89
C TYR A 491 -1.67 18.66 -36.34
N GLN A 492 -1.72 19.74 -37.14
CA GLN A 492 -1.94 19.67 -38.60
C GLN A 492 -0.69 19.16 -39.28
#